data_eada42887a6269e5c4b75ca1c7d53314
#
_entry.id   eada42887a6269e5c4b75ca1c7d53314
#
_cell.length_a   1.000
_cell.length_b   1.000
_cell.length_c   1.000
_cell.angle_alpha   90.00
_cell.angle_beta   90.00
_cell.angle_gamma   90.00
#
_symmetry.space_group_name_H-M   'P 1'
#
loop_
_entity.id
_entity.type
_entity.pdbx_description
1 polymer ?
#
loop_
_entity_poly.entity_id
_entity_poly.type
_entity_poly.pdbx_seq_one_letter_code
_entity_poly.pdbx_strand_id
1 'polypeptide(L)'
;VYKRQLPAGERPPCDFNLISRYFYNCPAEDASHTIDAETTADLDLNAVFERIDRTTSKVGQQCLYARIRTLRGQEDAEAFGRSTDCFSRNGELAASCTESLSRLTDEDAYGLQNLIFDTPAKVRYFAWVYPLTLLAVATLLAAPFYPLSLLLFMAIFAVNLYIHYSNKLNVSLYGSAVKQLSLALRTARELAVEEVPGTEEATGQIRQVAEVERRSRVVGTQGDSANELAAIAWLFIELAKVAFNIEVILFQRFIGSITARRDAIHGMFRFIGETDAAISVARLRSETQTCRPQFVDGKYLKAEQVVHPLIDGCVPNTLVLDGTGLLLTGSNMSGKTTFIRTLVLNALTAETLDICFAGSYTAPYMRLLSSIRISDDIAEGTSYYLQDVS
;
A
#
# COMPACT_ATOMS: atom_id res chain seq x y z
N VAL A 1 -15.44 7.66 19.49
CA VAL A 1 -15.28 8.33 18.19
C VAL A 1 -16.48 7.94 17.34
N TYR A 2 -17.42 8.87 17.11
CA TYR A 2 -18.60 8.66 16.28
C TYR A 2 -18.17 8.45 14.83
N LYS A 3 -18.34 7.26 14.28
CA LYS A 3 -18.28 7.03 12.82
C LYS A 3 -19.48 7.77 12.21
N ARG A 4 -19.20 8.86 11.50
CA ARG A 4 -20.19 9.58 10.71
C ARG A 4 -20.69 8.59 9.62
N GLN A 5 -21.95 8.19 9.66
CA GLN A 5 -22.57 7.45 8.55
C GLN A 5 -22.64 8.42 7.36
N LEU A 6 -21.86 8.12 6.32
CA LEU A 6 -21.89 8.84 5.06
C LEU A 6 -23.19 8.51 4.31
N PRO A 7 -23.79 9.46 3.58
CA PRO A 7 -24.92 9.19 2.69
C PRO A 7 -24.58 8.09 1.67
N ALA A 8 -25.58 7.32 1.28
CA ALA A 8 -25.39 6.26 0.29
C ALA A 8 -24.87 6.83 -1.03
N GLY A 9 -23.62 6.51 -1.39
CA GLY A 9 -22.93 6.97 -2.60
C GLY A 9 -21.70 7.86 -2.36
N GLU A 10 -21.49 8.40 -1.15
CA GLU A 10 -20.27 9.14 -0.84
C GLU A 10 -19.16 8.19 -0.36
N ARG A 11 -17.99 8.31 -0.96
CA ARG A 11 -16.80 7.59 -0.50
C ARG A 11 -16.24 8.26 0.77
N PRO A 12 -15.68 7.48 1.71
CA PRO A 12 -15.00 8.08 2.84
C PRO A 12 -13.81 8.93 2.35
N PRO A 13 -13.53 10.07 2.99
CA PRO A 13 -12.40 10.91 2.62
C PRO A 13 -11.09 10.12 2.68
N CYS A 14 -10.18 10.38 1.73
CA CYS A 14 -8.89 9.74 1.67
C CYS A 14 -7.98 10.18 2.82
N ASP A 15 -7.44 9.25 3.59
CA ASP A 15 -6.37 9.54 4.55
C ASP A 15 -5.01 9.43 3.86
N PHE A 16 -4.52 10.56 3.34
CA PHE A 16 -3.24 10.60 2.64
C PHE A 16 -2.03 10.28 3.55
N ASN A 17 -2.16 10.38 4.88
CA ASN A 17 -1.11 9.94 5.79
C ASN A 17 -0.92 8.41 5.75
N LEU A 18 -1.99 7.65 5.50
CA LEU A 18 -1.94 6.19 5.36
C LEU A 18 -1.67 5.77 3.91
N ILE A 19 -2.30 6.43 2.95
CA ILE A 19 -2.18 6.11 1.53
C ILE A 19 -0.75 6.34 1.02
N SER A 20 -0.14 7.47 1.36
CA SER A 20 1.18 7.86 0.86
C SER A 20 2.35 7.06 1.46
N ARG A 21 2.14 6.35 2.57
CA ARG A 21 3.21 5.61 3.27
C ARG A 21 3.94 4.61 2.36
N TYR A 22 3.18 3.89 1.54
CA TYR A 22 3.79 2.93 0.61
C TYR A 22 4.71 3.62 -0.39
N PHE A 23 4.30 4.76 -0.96
CA PHE A 23 5.13 5.55 -1.88
C PHE A 23 6.44 6.02 -1.23
N TYR A 24 6.37 6.55 0.00
CA TYR A 24 7.57 7.05 0.69
C TYR A 24 8.50 5.95 1.20
N ASN A 25 7.97 4.76 1.48
CA ASN A 25 8.75 3.64 2.00
C ASN A 25 9.26 2.72 0.89
N CYS A 26 8.63 2.72 -0.29
CA CYS A 26 9.03 1.87 -1.41
C CYS A 26 10.28 2.46 -2.09
N PRO A 27 11.39 1.70 -2.19
CA PRO A 27 12.54 2.14 -2.97
C PRO A 27 12.15 2.42 -4.42
N ALA A 28 12.61 3.54 -4.94
CA ALA A 28 12.34 3.94 -6.33
C ALA A 28 13.37 3.34 -7.31
N GLU A 29 13.88 2.14 -7.04
CA GLU A 29 14.99 1.52 -7.79
C GLU A 29 14.72 1.39 -9.29
N ASP A 30 13.46 1.14 -9.67
CA ASP A 30 13.02 1.00 -11.07
C ASP A 30 12.38 2.29 -11.64
N ALA A 31 12.42 3.41 -10.91
CA ALA A 31 11.81 4.64 -11.36
C ALA A 31 12.76 5.46 -12.24
N SER A 32 12.30 5.86 -13.41
CA SER A 32 12.99 6.86 -14.25
C SER A 32 12.87 8.26 -13.65
N HIS A 33 11.73 8.52 -12.97
CA HIS A 33 11.44 9.79 -12.30
C HIS A 33 10.34 9.62 -11.26
N THR A 34 10.42 10.36 -10.14
CA THR A 34 9.36 10.44 -9.12
C THR A 34 8.84 11.85 -8.99
N ILE A 35 7.53 11.99 -8.84
CA ILE A 35 6.89 13.29 -8.61
C ILE A 35 7.11 13.67 -7.14
N ASP A 36 7.80 14.78 -6.93
CA ASP A 36 8.12 15.31 -5.61
C ASP A 36 6.90 15.97 -4.92
N ALA A 37 7.11 16.46 -3.71
CA ALA A 37 6.05 17.08 -2.93
C ALA A 37 5.60 18.42 -3.51
N GLU A 38 6.52 19.18 -4.10
CA GLU A 38 6.24 20.50 -4.70
C GLU A 38 5.39 20.34 -5.95
N THR A 39 5.81 19.51 -6.89
CA THR A 39 5.03 19.15 -8.09
C THR A 39 3.67 18.55 -7.72
N THR A 40 3.60 17.72 -6.65
CA THR A 40 2.34 17.18 -6.13
C THR A 40 1.38 18.29 -5.69
N ALA A 41 1.89 19.31 -4.99
CA ALA A 41 1.11 20.46 -4.57
C ALA A 41 0.73 21.35 -5.75
N ASP A 42 1.65 21.57 -6.68
CA ASP A 42 1.42 22.36 -7.90
C ASP A 42 0.27 21.83 -8.75
N LEU A 43 0.19 20.51 -8.86
CA LEU A 43 -0.81 19.83 -9.68
C LEU A 43 -2.11 19.53 -8.93
N ASP A 44 -2.22 19.86 -7.65
CA ASP A 44 -3.31 19.42 -6.77
C ASP A 44 -3.53 17.89 -6.84
N LEU A 45 -2.43 17.11 -6.89
CA LEU A 45 -2.44 15.69 -7.24
C LEU A 45 -3.25 14.83 -6.28
N ASN A 46 -3.36 15.23 -5.00
CA ASN A 46 -4.22 14.53 -4.03
C ASN A 46 -5.70 14.63 -4.42
N ALA A 47 -6.17 15.80 -4.87
CA ALA A 47 -7.54 15.97 -5.35
C ALA A 47 -7.77 15.19 -6.67
N VAL A 48 -6.76 15.17 -7.56
CA VAL A 48 -6.79 14.33 -8.77
C VAL A 48 -6.89 12.85 -8.40
N PHE A 49 -6.11 12.40 -7.43
CA PHE A 49 -6.17 11.02 -6.93
C PHE A 49 -7.57 10.67 -6.42
N GLU A 50 -8.19 11.50 -5.58
CA GLU A 50 -9.57 11.28 -5.09
C GLU A 50 -10.58 11.19 -6.25
N ARG A 51 -10.37 11.97 -7.31
CA ARG A 51 -11.24 11.95 -8.50
C ARG A 51 -11.10 10.68 -9.33
N ILE A 52 -9.90 10.12 -9.44
CA ILE A 52 -9.62 8.95 -10.28
C ILE A 52 -9.69 7.61 -9.52
N ASP A 53 -9.52 7.60 -8.20
CA ASP A 53 -9.51 6.38 -7.40
C ASP A 53 -10.84 5.63 -7.47
N ARG A 54 -10.79 4.38 -7.93
CA ARG A 54 -11.90 3.42 -7.98
C ARG A 54 -11.47 2.09 -7.36
N THR A 55 -10.35 2.08 -6.62
CA THR A 55 -9.84 0.89 -5.97
C THR A 55 -10.81 0.36 -4.92
N THR A 56 -10.80 -0.94 -4.73
CA THR A 56 -11.61 -1.64 -3.74
C THR A 56 -10.85 -1.84 -2.45
N SER A 57 -9.59 -2.22 -2.54
CA SER A 57 -8.76 -2.54 -1.39
C SER A 57 -7.88 -1.35 -0.95
N LYS A 58 -7.48 -1.35 0.33
CA LYS A 58 -6.51 -0.36 0.84
C LYS A 58 -5.10 -0.58 0.27
N VAL A 59 -4.77 -1.80 -0.09
CA VAL A 59 -3.54 -2.15 -0.80
C VAL A 59 -3.54 -1.56 -2.20
N GLY A 60 -4.66 -1.71 -2.95
CA GLY A 60 -4.84 -1.09 -4.26
C GLY A 60 -4.74 0.43 -4.21
N GLN A 61 -5.34 1.04 -3.19
CA GLN A 61 -5.29 2.49 -2.98
C GLN A 61 -3.85 3.00 -2.79
N GLN A 62 -3.04 2.30 -1.98
CA GLN A 62 -1.62 2.63 -1.80
C GLN A 62 -0.81 2.43 -3.08
N CYS A 63 -1.05 1.34 -3.82
CA CYS A 63 -0.36 1.07 -5.07
C CYS A 63 -0.73 2.06 -6.17
N LEU A 64 -2.01 2.41 -6.33
CA LEU A 64 -2.45 3.41 -7.31
C LEU A 64 -1.84 4.78 -7.02
N TYR A 65 -1.79 5.21 -5.74
CA TYR A 65 -1.15 6.45 -5.34
C TYR A 65 0.36 6.46 -5.64
N ALA A 66 1.04 5.36 -5.33
CA ALA A 66 2.45 5.22 -5.64
C ALA A 66 2.69 5.21 -7.16
N ARG A 67 1.83 4.53 -7.93
CA ARG A 67 1.93 4.45 -9.38
C ARG A 67 1.79 5.81 -10.05
N ILE A 68 0.82 6.64 -9.67
CA ILE A 68 0.65 7.97 -10.26
C ILE A 68 1.80 8.93 -9.93
N ARG A 69 2.59 8.63 -8.91
CA ARG A 69 3.75 9.43 -8.50
C ARG A 69 5.09 8.86 -8.96
N THR A 70 5.10 7.72 -9.64
CA THR A 70 6.34 7.02 -10.03
C THR A 70 6.31 6.67 -11.50
N LEU A 71 7.13 7.35 -12.29
CA LEU A 71 7.31 7.08 -13.71
C LEU A 71 8.37 5.98 -13.87
N ARG A 72 8.00 4.83 -14.45
CA ARG A 72 8.87 3.65 -14.59
C ARG A 72 9.31 3.37 -16.03
N GLY A 73 8.87 4.18 -16.97
CA GLY A 73 9.17 4.04 -18.39
C GLY A 73 7.95 3.66 -19.23
N GLN A 74 8.09 3.81 -20.52
CA GLN A 74 7.01 3.58 -21.48
C GLN A 74 6.50 2.13 -21.44
N GLU A 75 7.40 1.17 -21.35
CA GLU A 75 7.03 -0.25 -21.33
C GLU A 75 6.17 -0.63 -20.14
N ASP A 76 6.45 -0.05 -18.94
CA ASP A 76 5.63 -0.26 -17.73
C ASP A 76 4.23 0.38 -17.89
N ALA A 77 4.15 1.60 -18.44
CA ALA A 77 2.87 2.26 -18.70
C ALA A 77 2.01 1.44 -19.67
N GLU A 78 2.58 0.96 -20.78
CA GLU A 78 1.90 0.14 -21.76
C GLU A 78 1.51 -1.26 -21.19
N ALA A 79 2.35 -1.86 -20.34
CA ALA A 79 2.05 -3.12 -19.67
C ALA A 79 0.86 -2.95 -18.72
N PHE A 80 0.83 -1.87 -17.95
CA PHE A 80 -0.32 -1.53 -17.11
C PHE A 80 -1.58 -1.28 -17.94
N GLY A 81 -1.46 -0.59 -19.07
CA GLY A 81 -2.55 -0.38 -20.02
C GLY A 81 -3.12 -1.69 -20.56
N ARG A 82 -2.26 -2.67 -20.89
CA ARG A 82 -2.72 -4.03 -21.29
C ARG A 82 -3.48 -4.74 -20.18
N SER A 83 -3.02 -4.61 -18.93
CA SER A 83 -3.74 -5.16 -17.76
C SER A 83 -5.10 -4.49 -17.58
N THR A 84 -5.17 -3.17 -17.73
CA THR A 84 -6.43 -2.41 -17.70
C THR A 84 -7.39 -2.84 -18.82
N ASP A 85 -6.89 -3.08 -20.04
CA ASP A 85 -7.68 -3.56 -21.18
C ASP A 85 -8.28 -4.95 -20.93
N CYS A 86 -7.55 -5.84 -20.24
CA CYS A 86 -8.04 -7.16 -19.84
C CYS A 86 -9.33 -7.03 -19.01
N PHE A 87 -9.32 -6.18 -17.98
CA PHE A 87 -10.48 -5.96 -17.12
C PHE A 87 -11.59 -5.15 -17.79
N SER A 88 -11.25 -4.23 -18.69
CA SER A 88 -12.25 -3.48 -19.46
C SER A 88 -13.04 -4.37 -20.42
N ARG A 89 -12.41 -5.42 -20.98
CA ARG A 89 -13.05 -6.38 -21.90
C ARG A 89 -13.80 -7.49 -21.19
N ASN A 90 -13.40 -7.84 -19.98
CA ASN A 90 -13.98 -8.93 -19.19
C ASN A 90 -14.53 -8.42 -17.86
N GLY A 91 -15.78 -7.95 -17.89
CA GLY A 91 -16.47 -7.43 -16.71
C GLY A 91 -16.75 -8.48 -15.63
N GLU A 92 -16.92 -9.75 -16.00
CA GLU A 92 -17.12 -10.85 -15.05
C GLU A 92 -15.84 -11.11 -14.26
N LEU A 93 -14.70 -11.15 -14.94
CA LEU A 93 -13.39 -11.26 -14.30
C LEU A 93 -13.15 -10.09 -13.35
N ALA A 94 -13.42 -8.84 -13.77
CA ALA A 94 -13.28 -7.66 -12.93
C ALA A 94 -14.18 -7.73 -11.70
N ALA A 95 -15.38 -8.28 -11.80
CA ALA A 95 -16.33 -8.45 -10.69
C ALA A 95 -15.83 -9.51 -9.70
N SER A 96 -15.39 -10.69 -10.17
CA SER A 96 -14.83 -11.78 -9.35
C SER A 96 -13.60 -11.29 -8.57
N CYS A 97 -12.66 -10.62 -9.26
CA CYS A 97 -11.48 -10.02 -8.61
C CYS A 97 -11.86 -8.98 -7.57
N THR A 98 -12.87 -8.15 -7.84
CA THR A 98 -13.37 -7.14 -6.89
C THR A 98 -13.92 -7.76 -5.62
N GLU A 99 -14.65 -8.86 -5.73
CA GLU A 99 -15.16 -9.61 -4.57
C GLU A 99 -14.01 -10.10 -3.70
N SER A 100 -12.96 -10.67 -4.30
CA SER A 100 -11.76 -11.10 -3.60
C SER A 100 -11.01 -9.95 -2.92
N LEU A 101 -10.87 -8.82 -3.60
CA LEU A 101 -10.24 -7.59 -3.10
C LEU A 101 -11.03 -6.93 -1.96
N SER A 102 -12.34 -7.13 -1.89
CA SER A 102 -13.20 -6.56 -0.85
C SER A 102 -12.84 -6.99 0.57
N ARG A 103 -12.08 -8.06 0.75
CA ARG A 103 -11.56 -8.51 2.05
C ARG A 103 -10.49 -7.57 2.63
N LEU A 104 -9.91 -6.70 1.83
CA LEU A 104 -8.85 -5.76 2.21
C LEU A 104 -9.36 -4.30 2.24
N THR A 105 -10.64 -4.10 2.56
CA THR A 105 -11.28 -2.77 2.67
C THR A 105 -11.10 -2.12 4.04
N ASP A 106 -10.74 -2.90 5.07
CA ASP A 106 -10.50 -2.41 6.42
C ASP A 106 -9.25 -1.52 6.46
N GLU A 107 -9.28 -0.47 7.29
CA GLU A 107 -8.14 0.46 7.48
C GLU A 107 -6.88 -0.27 7.97
N ASP A 108 -7.03 -1.36 8.71
CA ASP A 108 -5.91 -2.20 9.16
C ASP A 108 -5.07 -2.73 7.98
N ALA A 109 -5.66 -2.88 6.78
CA ALA A 109 -4.94 -3.34 5.59
C ALA A 109 -3.85 -2.36 5.11
N TYR A 110 -3.95 -1.07 5.43
CA TYR A 110 -2.84 -0.13 5.23
C TYR A 110 -1.57 -0.53 5.97
N GLY A 111 -1.71 -1.26 7.08
CA GLY A 111 -0.60 -1.74 7.89
C GLY A 111 0.21 -2.88 7.26
N LEU A 112 -0.25 -3.50 6.17
CA LEU A 112 0.49 -4.57 5.49
C LEU A 112 1.88 -4.13 5.02
N GLN A 113 2.02 -2.89 4.53
CA GLN A 113 3.30 -2.34 4.10
C GLN A 113 4.33 -2.26 5.25
N ASN A 114 3.89 -2.18 6.52
CA ASN A 114 4.78 -2.16 7.67
C ASN A 114 5.55 -3.49 7.82
N LEU A 115 4.96 -4.61 7.39
CA LEU A 115 5.66 -5.91 7.36
C LEU A 115 6.80 -5.94 6.33
N ILE A 116 6.73 -5.09 5.32
CA ILE A 116 7.70 -5.01 4.23
C ILE A 116 8.85 -4.06 4.61
N PHE A 117 8.54 -2.86 5.08
CA PHE A 117 9.50 -1.76 5.20
C PHE A 117 9.95 -1.47 6.62
N ASP A 118 9.09 -1.69 7.63
CA ASP A 118 9.45 -1.37 9.01
C ASP A 118 10.56 -2.27 9.55
N THR A 119 11.37 -1.70 10.42
CA THR A 119 12.31 -2.50 11.22
C THR A 119 11.52 -3.38 12.18
N PRO A 120 11.75 -4.71 12.18
CA PRO A 120 11.00 -5.60 13.05
C PRO A 120 11.20 -5.23 14.52
N ALA A 121 10.13 -5.25 15.29
CA ALA A 121 10.20 -5.00 16.73
C ALA A 121 11.16 -5.97 17.39
N LYS A 122 12.15 -5.44 18.11
CA LYS A 122 13.06 -6.28 18.88
C LYS A 122 12.36 -6.87 20.09
N VAL A 123 12.39 -8.19 20.23
CA VAL A 123 11.92 -8.87 21.43
C VAL A 123 12.86 -8.51 22.59
N ARG A 124 12.29 -7.91 23.64
CA ARG A 124 13.04 -7.55 24.85
C ARG A 124 13.39 -8.82 25.64
N TYR A 125 14.61 -8.86 26.17
CA TYR A 125 15.12 -9.96 27.00
C TYR A 125 15.16 -11.34 26.32
N PHE A 126 15.16 -11.39 24.98
CA PHE A 126 15.10 -12.66 24.24
C PHE A 126 16.22 -13.64 24.58
N ALA A 127 17.43 -13.16 24.88
CA ALA A 127 18.54 -14.01 25.30
C ALA A 127 18.25 -14.84 26.55
N TRP A 128 17.35 -14.38 27.44
CA TRP A 128 16.96 -15.06 28.66
C TRP A 128 15.77 -15.99 28.48
N VAL A 129 15.02 -15.88 27.40
CA VAL A 129 13.79 -16.65 27.18
C VAL A 129 14.06 -18.14 27.16
N TYR A 130 15.02 -18.63 26.38
CA TYR A 130 15.33 -20.06 26.32
C TYR A 130 15.90 -20.62 27.63
N PRO A 131 16.91 -20.00 28.28
CA PRO A 131 17.39 -20.46 29.58
C PRO A 131 16.30 -20.52 30.64
N LEU A 132 15.46 -19.48 30.75
CA LEU A 132 14.38 -19.44 31.73
C LEU A 132 13.29 -20.49 31.44
N THR A 133 12.95 -20.71 30.16
CA THR A 133 12.00 -21.76 29.78
C THR A 133 12.54 -23.14 30.13
N LEU A 134 13.81 -23.43 29.83
CA LEU A 134 14.44 -24.70 30.18
C LEU A 134 14.46 -24.92 31.71
N LEU A 135 14.80 -23.88 32.47
CA LEU A 135 14.84 -23.91 33.92
C LEU A 135 13.44 -24.09 34.51
N ALA A 136 12.41 -23.43 33.94
CA ALA A 136 11.02 -23.62 34.34
C ALA A 136 10.56 -25.09 34.15
N VAL A 137 10.90 -25.69 33.01
CA VAL A 137 10.60 -27.12 32.76
C VAL A 137 11.34 -28.01 33.74
N ALA A 138 12.64 -27.78 33.97
CA ALA A 138 13.45 -28.58 34.89
C ALA A 138 12.92 -28.51 36.33
N THR A 139 12.55 -27.34 36.83
CA THR A 139 11.99 -27.16 38.19
C THR A 139 10.63 -27.84 38.35
N LEU A 140 9.80 -27.79 37.30
CA LEU A 140 8.49 -28.48 37.32
C LEU A 140 8.65 -30.01 37.31
N LEU A 141 9.59 -30.54 36.52
CA LEU A 141 9.89 -32.00 36.51
C LEU A 141 10.54 -32.48 37.81
N ALA A 142 11.28 -31.62 38.52
CA ALA A 142 11.88 -31.93 39.82
C ALA A 142 10.86 -31.90 40.98
N ALA A 143 9.72 -31.23 40.81
CA ALA A 143 8.73 -31.01 41.88
C ALA A 143 8.23 -32.29 42.59
N PRO A 144 7.99 -33.43 41.92
CA PRO A 144 7.61 -34.69 42.60
C PRO A 144 8.67 -35.22 43.55
N PHE A 145 9.95 -34.92 43.30
CA PHE A 145 11.09 -35.39 44.09
C PHE A 145 11.54 -34.37 45.14
N TYR A 146 11.45 -33.10 44.77
CA TYR A 146 11.90 -31.97 45.59
C TYR A 146 10.83 -30.86 45.59
N PRO A 147 9.82 -30.91 46.51
CA PRO A 147 8.71 -29.94 46.53
C PRO A 147 9.15 -28.46 46.62
N LEU A 148 10.35 -28.22 47.20
CA LEU A 148 10.92 -26.87 47.31
C LEU A 148 11.24 -26.25 45.92
N SER A 149 11.39 -27.07 44.87
CA SER A 149 11.58 -26.60 43.49
C SER A 149 10.38 -25.81 42.98
N LEU A 150 9.20 -25.95 43.54
CA LEU A 150 8.02 -25.15 43.21
C LEU A 150 8.19 -23.67 43.56
N LEU A 151 8.92 -23.36 44.65
CA LEU A 151 9.24 -21.97 45.00
C LEU A 151 10.14 -21.31 43.93
N LEU A 152 11.13 -22.08 43.43
CA LEU A 152 11.98 -21.62 42.34
C LEU A 152 11.18 -21.48 41.04
N PHE A 153 10.27 -22.43 40.73
CA PHE A 153 9.36 -22.30 39.60
C PHE A 153 8.51 -21.01 39.68
N MET A 154 7.95 -20.71 40.87
CA MET A 154 7.18 -19.48 41.07
C MET A 154 8.01 -18.20 40.85
N ALA A 155 9.27 -18.19 41.28
CA ALA A 155 10.18 -17.09 41.03
C ALA A 155 10.47 -16.93 39.53
N ILE A 156 10.74 -18.02 38.81
CA ILE A 156 10.94 -18.02 37.36
C ILE A 156 9.66 -17.57 36.65
N PHE A 157 8.49 -18.05 37.08
CA PHE A 157 7.21 -17.63 36.53
C PHE A 157 7.01 -16.11 36.66
N ALA A 158 7.36 -15.50 37.79
CA ALA A 158 7.27 -14.05 37.97
C ALA A 158 8.20 -13.29 36.98
N VAL A 159 9.40 -13.79 36.72
CA VAL A 159 10.32 -13.22 35.71
C VAL A 159 9.74 -13.40 34.31
N ASN A 160 9.23 -14.58 33.98
CA ASN A 160 8.61 -14.85 32.69
C ASN A 160 7.35 -13.99 32.46
N LEU A 161 6.58 -13.73 33.51
CA LEU A 161 5.43 -12.82 33.47
C LEU A 161 5.87 -11.39 33.13
N TYR A 162 6.97 -10.91 33.72
CA TYR A 162 7.55 -9.60 33.41
C TYR A 162 8.02 -9.54 31.95
N ILE A 163 8.70 -10.57 31.44
CA ILE A 163 9.12 -10.67 30.01
C ILE A 163 7.90 -10.66 29.09
N HIS A 164 6.86 -11.43 29.42
CA HIS A 164 5.62 -11.48 28.66
C HIS A 164 4.98 -10.08 28.54
N TYR A 165 4.76 -9.39 29.67
CA TYR A 165 4.17 -8.06 29.66
C TYR A 165 5.04 -7.00 28.98
N SER A 166 6.36 -7.12 29.09
CA SER A 166 7.31 -6.22 28.41
C SER A 166 7.24 -6.33 26.87
N ASN A 167 6.78 -7.46 26.35
CA ASN A 167 6.62 -7.72 24.92
C ASN A 167 5.17 -7.65 24.42
N LYS A 168 4.18 -7.57 25.32
CA LYS A 168 2.75 -7.66 24.97
C LYS A 168 2.31 -6.59 23.97
N LEU A 169 2.79 -5.35 24.08
CA LEU A 169 2.46 -4.29 23.14
C LEU A 169 2.98 -4.62 21.74
N ASN A 170 4.22 -5.11 21.62
CA ASN A 170 4.80 -5.49 20.35
C ASN A 170 4.02 -6.64 19.70
N VAL A 171 3.64 -7.66 20.49
CA VAL A 171 2.86 -8.82 20.02
C VAL A 171 1.47 -8.38 19.55
N SER A 172 0.80 -7.46 20.25
CA SER A 172 -0.55 -7.00 19.88
C SER A 172 -0.54 -6.17 18.59
N LEU A 173 0.47 -5.31 18.38
CA LEU A 173 0.62 -4.52 17.15
C LEU A 173 0.83 -5.41 15.92
N TYR A 174 1.53 -6.53 16.08
CA TYR A 174 1.71 -7.49 14.99
C TYR A 174 0.49 -8.41 14.77
N GLY A 175 -0.37 -8.57 15.76
CA GLY A 175 -1.57 -9.41 15.64
C GLY A 175 -2.51 -8.99 14.52
N SER A 176 -2.77 -7.68 14.37
CA SER A 176 -3.58 -7.14 13.27
C SER A 176 -2.88 -7.34 11.93
N ALA A 177 -1.57 -7.09 11.86
CA ALA A 177 -0.78 -7.26 10.65
C ALA A 177 -0.74 -8.73 10.17
N VAL A 178 -0.67 -9.70 11.09
CA VAL A 178 -0.76 -11.13 10.76
C VAL A 178 -2.12 -11.49 10.17
N LYS A 179 -3.21 -10.98 10.77
CA LYS A 179 -4.56 -11.18 10.25
C LYS A 179 -4.67 -10.62 8.83
N GLN A 180 -4.18 -9.42 8.60
CA GLN A 180 -4.19 -8.79 7.28
C GLN A 180 -3.31 -9.53 6.27
N LEU A 181 -2.16 -10.07 6.70
CA LEU A 181 -1.31 -10.93 5.85
C LEU A 181 -2.05 -12.20 5.40
N SER A 182 -2.80 -12.84 6.30
CA SER A 182 -3.61 -14.03 5.95
C SER A 182 -4.73 -13.68 4.97
N LEU A 183 -5.39 -12.53 5.13
CA LEU A 183 -6.40 -12.06 4.19
C LEU A 183 -5.78 -11.73 2.83
N ALA A 184 -4.63 -11.03 2.82
CA ALA A 184 -3.90 -10.71 1.59
C ALA A 184 -3.45 -11.98 0.85
N LEU A 185 -2.93 -12.98 1.57
CA LEU A 185 -2.55 -14.25 0.97
C LEU A 185 -3.74 -14.98 0.34
N ARG A 186 -4.90 -14.96 1.02
CA ARG A 186 -6.13 -15.55 0.48
C ARG A 186 -6.57 -14.82 -0.78
N THR A 187 -6.61 -13.48 -0.75
CA THR A 187 -6.93 -12.64 -1.91
C THR A 187 -5.98 -12.92 -3.07
N ALA A 188 -4.66 -12.93 -2.83
CA ALA A 188 -3.69 -13.20 -3.87
C ALA A 188 -3.86 -14.58 -4.53
N ARG A 189 -4.21 -15.61 -3.75
CA ARG A 189 -4.50 -16.97 -4.27
C ARG A 189 -5.73 -16.99 -5.15
N GLU A 190 -6.80 -16.30 -4.76
CA GLU A 190 -8.02 -16.23 -5.54
C GLU A 190 -7.78 -15.47 -6.85
N LEU A 191 -7.05 -14.33 -6.81
CA LEU A 191 -6.64 -13.61 -8.01
C LEU A 191 -5.76 -14.47 -8.94
N ALA A 192 -4.87 -15.30 -8.37
CA ALA A 192 -4.02 -16.18 -9.17
C ALA A 192 -4.81 -17.34 -9.83
N VAL A 193 -5.91 -17.78 -9.24
CA VAL A 193 -6.81 -18.78 -9.87
C VAL A 193 -7.54 -18.21 -11.07
N GLU A 194 -7.84 -16.91 -11.05
CA GLU A 194 -8.46 -16.19 -12.17
C GLU A 194 -7.46 -15.87 -13.32
N GLU A 195 -6.19 -16.27 -13.19
CA GLU A 195 -5.14 -16.07 -14.18
C GLU A 195 -4.99 -14.60 -14.64
N VAL A 196 -5.14 -13.66 -13.71
CA VAL A 196 -5.00 -12.23 -14.02
C VAL A 196 -3.56 -11.87 -14.44
N PRO A 197 -3.35 -10.73 -15.13
CA PRO A 197 -2.00 -10.29 -15.50
C PRO A 197 -1.06 -10.25 -14.29
N GLY A 198 0.17 -10.80 -14.44
CA GLY A 198 1.18 -10.89 -13.37
C GLY A 198 1.10 -12.17 -12.51
N THR A 199 0.14 -13.06 -12.73
CA THR A 199 -0.04 -14.31 -11.96
C THR A 199 1.20 -15.21 -12.00
N GLU A 200 1.88 -15.33 -13.13
CA GLU A 200 3.08 -16.18 -13.26
C GLU A 200 4.18 -15.76 -12.31
N GLU A 201 4.49 -14.47 -12.25
CA GLU A 201 5.51 -13.90 -11.34
C GLU A 201 5.07 -14.03 -9.88
N ALA A 202 3.79 -13.76 -9.59
CA ALA A 202 3.24 -13.77 -8.24
C ALA A 202 3.16 -15.17 -7.61
N THR A 203 3.01 -16.22 -8.40
CA THR A 203 2.80 -17.61 -7.91
C THR A 203 3.95 -18.07 -7.00
N GLY A 204 5.19 -17.78 -7.36
CA GLY A 204 6.37 -18.09 -6.53
C GLY A 204 6.36 -17.36 -5.20
N GLN A 205 6.00 -16.08 -5.21
CA GLN A 205 5.92 -15.21 -4.04
C GLN A 205 4.78 -15.65 -3.11
N ILE A 206 3.59 -15.92 -3.66
CA ILE A 206 2.42 -16.43 -2.92
C ILE A 206 2.76 -17.73 -2.17
N ARG A 207 3.51 -18.65 -2.81
CA ARG A 207 3.94 -19.90 -2.17
C ARG A 207 4.88 -19.64 -0.98
N GLN A 208 5.84 -18.72 -1.11
CA GLN A 208 6.75 -18.36 -0.04
C GLN A 208 6.02 -17.70 1.14
N VAL A 209 5.06 -16.80 0.87
CA VAL A 209 4.23 -16.15 1.91
C VAL A 209 3.34 -17.17 2.61
N ALA A 210 2.83 -18.18 1.90
CA ALA A 210 2.04 -19.26 2.48
C ALA A 210 2.79 -20.06 3.57
N GLU A 211 4.11 -20.21 3.43
CA GLU A 211 4.93 -20.83 4.47
C GLU A 211 5.03 -19.96 5.73
N VAL A 212 5.11 -18.62 5.56
CA VAL A 212 5.10 -17.66 6.68
C VAL A 212 3.78 -17.75 7.42
N GLU A 213 2.67 -17.69 6.71
CA GLU A 213 1.30 -17.74 7.27
C GLU A 213 1.06 -19.06 8.03
N ARG A 214 1.46 -20.19 7.48
CA ARG A 214 1.33 -21.49 8.16
C ARG A 214 2.05 -21.53 9.51
N ARG A 215 3.22 -20.87 9.62
CA ARG A 215 3.98 -20.78 10.87
C ARG A 215 3.38 -19.78 11.86
N SER A 216 2.63 -18.80 11.39
CA SER A 216 2.01 -17.77 12.24
C SER A 216 0.69 -18.18 12.87
N ARG A 217 -0.04 -19.14 12.29
CA ARG A 217 -1.35 -19.60 12.80
C ARG A 217 -1.30 -20.07 14.26
N VAL A 218 -0.14 -20.50 14.73
CA VAL A 218 0.06 -20.97 16.12
C VAL A 218 0.08 -19.81 17.13
N VAL A 219 0.36 -18.56 16.67
CA VAL A 219 0.47 -17.38 17.53
C VAL A 219 -0.88 -16.74 17.86
N GLY A 220 -1.89 -16.90 17.01
CA GLY A 220 -3.13 -16.11 16.99
C GLY A 220 -4.40 -16.79 17.48
N THR A 221 -4.36 -17.94 18.18
CA THR A 221 -5.58 -18.55 18.70
C THR A 221 -6.14 -17.77 19.91
N GLN A 222 -6.99 -16.79 19.63
CA GLN A 222 -7.95 -16.27 20.62
C GLN A 222 -9.13 -17.26 20.70
N GLY A 223 -9.29 -17.92 21.84
CA GLY A 223 -10.40 -18.82 22.06
C GLY A 223 -11.67 -18.06 22.41
N ASP A 224 -12.68 -18.11 21.56
CA ASP A 224 -14.06 -17.84 21.96
C ASP A 224 -14.56 -19.03 22.77
N SER A 225 -14.60 -18.88 24.09
CA SER A 225 -15.05 -19.95 25.00
C SER A 225 -16.53 -19.80 25.33
N ALA A 226 -17.36 -20.63 24.74
CA ALA A 226 -18.80 -20.67 24.99
C ALA A 226 -19.21 -21.48 26.26
N ASN A 227 -18.27 -22.18 26.94
CA ASN A 227 -18.53 -23.02 28.11
C ASN A 227 -17.54 -22.78 29.24
N GLU A 228 -17.99 -22.91 30.53
CA GLU A 228 -17.15 -22.72 31.72
C GLU A 228 -15.91 -23.64 31.76
N LEU A 229 -16.04 -24.90 31.35
CA LEU A 229 -14.92 -25.84 31.27
C LEU A 229 -13.89 -25.41 30.22
N ALA A 230 -14.32 -24.82 29.08
CA ALA A 230 -13.47 -24.29 28.09
C ALA A 230 -12.72 -23.02 28.59
N ALA A 231 -13.37 -22.20 29.41
CA ALA A 231 -12.74 -21.03 30.04
C ALA A 231 -11.63 -21.43 31.02
N ILE A 232 -11.83 -22.49 31.83
CA ILE A 232 -10.81 -23.01 32.73
C ILE A 232 -9.64 -23.62 31.97
N ALA A 233 -9.90 -24.42 30.94
CA ALA A 233 -8.85 -24.98 30.09
C ALA A 233 -8.05 -23.86 29.36
N TRP A 234 -8.74 -22.84 28.90
CA TRP A 234 -8.11 -21.67 28.30
C TRP A 234 -7.19 -20.94 29.29
N LEU A 235 -7.63 -20.75 30.55
CA LEU A 235 -6.80 -20.15 31.59
C LEU A 235 -5.50 -20.92 31.81
N PHE A 236 -5.57 -22.27 31.88
CA PHE A 236 -4.36 -23.11 32.02
C PHE A 236 -3.44 -22.98 30.80
N ILE A 237 -3.99 -22.90 29.61
CA ILE A 237 -3.20 -22.66 28.37
C ILE A 237 -2.50 -21.30 28.42
N GLU A 238 -3.19 -20.24 28.85
CA GLU A 238 -2.60 -18.91 29.01
C GLU A 238 -1.49 -18.89 30.07
N LEU A 239 -1.72 -19.52 31.22
CA LEU A 239 -0.68 -19.66 32.25
C LEU A 239 0.54 -20.43 31.73
N ALA A 240 0.33 -21.49 30.96
CA ALA A 240 1.41 -22.27 30.34
C ALA A 240 2.17 -21.45 29.30
N LYS A 241 1.47 -20.64 28.47
CA LYS A 241 2.12 -19.72 27.52
C LYS A 241 3.07 -18.74 28.22
N VAL A 242 2.64 -18.19 29.35
CA VAL A 242 3.47 -17.27 30.16
C VAL A 242 4.61 -18.03 30.84
N ALA A 243 4.30 -19.16 31.51
CA ALA A 243 5.29 -19.95 32.26
C ALA A 243 6.47 -20.40 31.40
N PHE A 244 6.21 -20.74 30.14
CA PHE A 244 7.22 -21.26 29.20
C PHE A 244 7.58 -20.26 28.08
N ASN A 245 7.18 -18.99 28.17
CA ASN A 245 7.44 -17.95 27.17
C ASN A 245 7.05 -18.35 25.74
N ILE A 246 6.04 -19.20 25.56
CA ILE A 246 5.68 -19.81 24.28
C ILE A 246 5.35 -18.71 23.25
N GLU A 247 4.56 -17.71 23.66
CA GLU A 247 4.15 -16.61 22.80
C GLU A 247 5.33 -15.77 22.32
N VAL A 248 6.28 -15.48 23.21
CA VAL A 248 7.50 -14.70 22.88
C VAL A 248 8.40 -15.46 21.90
N ILE A 249 8.54 -16.79 22.10
CA ILE A 249 9.32 -17.65 21.19
C ILE A 249 8.67 -17.71 19.80
N LEU A 250 7.36 -17.92 19.76
CA LEU A 250 6.61 -17.98 18.49
C LEU A 250 6.65 -16.64 17.76
N PHE A 251 6.50 -15.53 18.49
CA PHE A 251 6.59 -14.19 17.94
C PHE A 251 7.98 -13.93 17.34
N GLN A 252 9.07 -14.27 18.02
CA GLN A 252 10.42 -14.13 17.49
C GLN A 252 10.64 -14.94 16.20
N ARG A 253 10.15 -16.19 16.17
CA ARG A 253 10.22 -17.04 14.97
C ARG A 253 9.41 -16.45 13.82
N PHE A 254 8.26 -15.89 14.12
CA PHE A 254 7.41 -15.22 13.14
C PHE A 254 8.11 -13.99 12.54
N ILE A 255 8.67 -13.10 13.38
CA ILE A 255 9.46 -11.95 12.91
C ILE A 255 10.60 -12.40 11.99
N GLY A 256 11.37 -13.44 12.40
CA GLY A 256 12.43 -13.99 11.56
C GLY A 256 11.92 -14.51 10.21
N SER A 257 10.75 -15.13 10.19
CA SER A 257 10.13 -15.63 8.95
C SER A 257 9.70 -14.50 8.02
N ILE A 258 9.12 -13.40 8.55
CA ILE A 258 8.75 -12.21 7.77
C ILE A 258 10.02 -11.56 7.20
N THR A 259 11.01 -11.32 8.05
CA THR A 259 12.27 -10.65 7.64
C THR A 259 12.98 -11.41 6.52
N ALA A 260 12.97 -12.75 6.59
CA ALA A 260 13.59 -13.60 5.55
C ALA A 260 12.82 -13.63 4.22
N ARG A 261 11.56 -13.16 4.19
CA ARG A 261 10.68 -13.24 3.01
C ARG A 261 10.01 -11.92 2.66
N ARG A 262 10.63 -10.80 3.05
CA ARG A 262 10.10 -9.46 2.79
C ARG A 262 9.85 -9.20 1.31
N ASP A 263 10.75 -9.64 0.45
CA ASP A 263 10.64 -9.47 -1.00
C ASP A 263 9.43 -10.24 -1.56
N ALA A 264 9.17 -11.45 -1.05
CA ALA A 264 7.99 -12.22 -1.45
C ALA A 264 6.69 -11.57 -0.95
N ILE A 265 6.69 -11.00 0.27
CA ILE A 265 5.53 -10.26 0.79
C ILE A 265 5.31 -9.00 -0.03
N HIS A 266 6.37 -8.28 -0.40
CA HIS A 266 6.30 -7.09 -1.25
C HIS A 266 5.77 -7.43 -2.65
N GLY A 267 6.28 -8.49 -3.27
CA GLY A 267 5.80 -8.92 -4.58
C GLY A 267 4.33 -9.32 -4.57
N MET A 268 3.88 -10.07 -3.55
CA MET A 268 2.46 -10.38 -3.36
C MET A 268 1.61 -9.10 -3.13
N PHE A 269 2.11 -8.15 -2.35
CA PHE A 269 1.46 -6.86 -2.12
C PHE A 269 1.31 -6.08 -3.43
N ARG A 270 2.36 -6.00 -4.24
CA ARG A 270 2.34 -5.37 -5.56
C ARG A 270 1.34 -6.06 -6.50
N PHE A 271 1.34 -7.38 -6.56
CA PHE A 271 0.41 -8.14 -7.38
C PHE A 271 -1.06 -7.80 -7.06
N ILE A 272 -1.44 -7.80 -5.77
CA ILE A 272 -2.78 -7.42 -5.34
C ILE A 272 -3.07 -5.96 -5.72
N GLY A 273 -2.14 -5.05 -5.42
CA GLY A 273 -2.31 -3.63 -5.61
C GLY A 273 -2.38 -3.20 -7.06
N GLU A 274 -1.52 -3.73 -7.93
CA GLU A 274 -1.51 -3.45 -9.37
C GLU A 274 -2.77 -4.03 -10.05
N THR A 275 -3.25 -5.19 -9.60
CA THR A 275 -4.52 -5.76 -10.08
C THR A 275 -5.69 -4.84 -9.74
N ASP A 276 -5.81 -4.37 -8.49
CA ASP A 276 -6.87 -3.47 -8.07
C ASP A 276 -6.77 -2.09 -8.75
N ALA A 277 -5.55 -1.57 -8.92
CA ALA A 277 -5.29 -0.33 -9.66
C ALA A 277 -5.73 -0.45 -11.13
N ALA A 278 -5.45 -1.56 -11.81
CA ALA A 278 -5.86 -1.79 -13.19
C ALA A 278 -7.40 -1.90 -13.31
N ILE A 279 -8.07 -2.57 -12.38
CA ILE A 279 -9.54 -2.61 -12.30
C ILE A 279 -10.10 -1.20 -12.04
N SER A 280 -9.46 -0.43 -11.16
CA SER A 280 -9.84 0.97 -10.87
C SER A 280 -9.80 1.83 -12.13
N VAL A 281 -8.72 1.76 -12.90
CA VAL A 281 -8.57 2.52 -14.16
C VAL A 281 -9.53 2.01 -15.24
N ALA A 282 -9.82 0.70 -15.30
CA ALA A 282 -10.82 0.15 -16.22
C ALA A 282 -12.22 0.73 -15.93
N ARG A 283 -12.60 0.86 -14.66
CA ARG A 283 -13.85 1.52 -14.24
C ARG A 283 -13.85 3.00 -14.58
N LEU A 284 -12.74 3.71 -14.31
CA LEU A 284 -12.61 5.11 -14.65
C LEU A 284 -12.82 5.36 -16.16
N ARG A 285 -12.25 4.51 -17.02
CA ARG A 285 -12.44 4.55 -18.49
C ARG A 285 -13.91 4.36 -18.89
N SER A 286 -14.69 3.56 -18.16
CA SER A 286 -16.11 3.35 -18.46
C SER A 286 -17.00 4.50 -18.00
N GLU A 287 -16.58 5.25 -16.99
CA GLU A 287 -17.33 6.35 -16.38
C GLU A 287 -16.98 7.72 -16.96
N THR A 288 -15.80 7.87 -17.55
CA THR A 288 -15.23 9.16 -17.97
C THR A 288 -14.65 9.06 -19.37
N GLN A 289 -14.87 10.09 -20.19
CA GLN A 289 -14.27 10.15 -21.51
C GLN A 289 -12.74 10.26 -21.38
N THR A 290 -12.06 9.22 -21.83
CA THR A 290 -10.59 9.13 -21.85
C THR A 290 -10.12 8.53 -23.17
N CYS A 291 -8.87 8.80 -23.55
CA CYS A 291 -8.21 8.11 -24.66
C CYS A 291 -6.94 7.43 -24.18
N ARG A 292 -6.46 6.48 -24.95
CA ARG A 292 -5.15 5.88 -24.77
C ARG A 292 -4.08 6.76 -25.40
N PRO A 293 -2.95 7.06 -24.72
CA PRO A 293 -1.86 7.81 -25.32
C PRO A 293 -1.17 7.00 -26.42
N GLN A 294 -0.61 7.72 -27.39
CA GLN A 294 0.31 7.18 -28.38
C GLN A 294 1.70 7.76 -28.11
N PHE A 295 2.62 6.91 -27.71
CA PHE A 295 4.01 7.33 -27.49
C PHE A 295 4.77 7.31 -28.82
N VAL A 296 5.52 8.39 -29.09
CA VAL A 296 6.30 8.60 -30.32
C VAL A 296 7.70 9.11 -29.96
N ASP A 297 8.67 8.84 -30.83
CA ASP A 297 10.01 9.41 -30.68
C ASP A 297 10.04 10.89 -31.10
N GLY A 298 10.96 11.65 -30.49
CA GLY A 298 11.22 13.04 -30.87
C GLY A 298 10.49 14.05 -29.98
N LYS A 299 10.38 15.30 -30.48
CA LYS A 299 9.81 16.45 -29.73
C LYS A 299 8.45 16.86 -30.27
N TYR A 300 7.55 15.91 -30.42
CA TYR A 300 6.21 16.14 -30.93
C TYR A 300 5.16 15.86 -29.86
N LEU A 301 4.30 16.84 -29.55
CA LEU A 301 3.16 16.68 -28.66
C LEU A 301 1.90 17.15 -29.37
N LYS A 302 0.89 16.30 -29.44
CA LYS A 302 -0.45 16.62 -29.92
C LYS A 302 -1.47 16.15 -28.88
N ALA A 303 -2.24 17.09 -28.32
CA ALA A 303 -3.32 16.83 -27.40
C ALA A 303 -4.61 17.47 -27.97
N GLU A 304 -5.57 16.65 -28.36
CA GLU A 304 -6.85 17.12 -28.92
C GLU A 304 -7.94 16.97 -27.87
N GLN A 305 -8.74 18.05 -27.71
CA GLN A 305 -9.85 18.09 -26.75
C GLN A 305 -9.44 17.69 -25.33
N VAL A 306 -8.27 18.14 -24.90
CA VAL A 306 -7.77 17.86 -23.54
C VAL A 306 -8.58 18.65 -22.51
N VAL A 307 -8.97 17.97 -21.43
CA VAL A 307 -9.74 18.55 -20.33
C VAL A 307 -9.04 18.35 -18.98
N HIS A 308 -9.33 19.23 -18.04
CA HIS A 308 -8.81 19.12 -16.67
C HIS A 308 -9.67 18.11 -15.87
N PRO A 309 -9.08 17.06 -15.27
CA PRO A 309 -9.86 15.99 -14.61
C PRO A 309 -10.69 16.46 -13.41
N LEU A 310 -10.34 17.60 -12.78
CA LEU A 310 -11.05 18.15 -11.63
C LEU A 310 -12.15 19.14 -11.97
N ILE A 311 -12.27 19.58 -13.23
CA ILE A 311 -13.21 20.63 -13.61
C ILE A 311 -14.37 20.01 -14.39
N ASP A 312 -15.53 19.92 -13.75
CA ASP A 312 -16.74 19.49 -14.42
C ASP A 312 -17.16 20.54 -15.49
N GLY A 313 -17.50 20.07 -16.68
CA GLY A 313 -17.84 20.98 -17.81
C GLY A 313 -16.64 21.76 -18.33
N CYS A 314 -15.39 21.30 -18.07
CA CYS A 314 -14.19 21.92 -18.61
C CYS A 314 -14.28 22.11 -20.13
N VAL A 315 -13.96 23.30 -20.62
CA VAL A 315 -13.88 23.57 -22.07
C VAL A 315 -12.67 22.81 -22.64
N PRO A 316 -12.89 21.90 -23.60
CA PRO A 316 -11.79 21.15 -24.21
C PRO A 316 -10.86 22.07 -24.99
N ASN A 317 -9.55 21.83 -24.84
CA ASN A 317 -8.52 22.56 -25.55
C ASN A 317 -7.72 21.63 -26.49
N THR A 318 -7.18 22.20 -27.55
CA THR A 318 -6.30 21.46 -28.49
C THR A 318 -4.96 22.17 -28.58
N LEU A 319 -3.88 21.39 -28.48
CA LEU A 319 -2.50 21.87 -28.58
C LEU A 319 -1.69 20.96 -29.49
N VAL A 320 -0.88 21.57 -30.35
CA VAL A 320 0.15 20.89 -31.14
C VAL A 320 1.47 21.62 -30.94
N LEU A 321 2.50 20.89 -30.52
CA LEU A 321 3.88 21.36 -30.41
C LEU A 321 4.75 20.44 -31.27
N ASP A 322 5.51 21.03 -32.17
CA ASP A 322 6.46 20.34 -33.06
C ASP A 322 7.86 20.94 -32.88
N GLY A 323 8.60 20.41 -31.92
CA GLY A 323 9.95 20.83 -31.57
C GLY A 323 10.05 22.25 -31.01
N THR A 324 8.92 22.90 -30.68
CA THR A 324 8.84 24.30 -30.23
C THR A 324 8.36 24.40 -28.79
N GLY A 325 8.67 25.50 -28.11
CA GLY A 325 8.10 25.82 -26.79
C GLY A 325 6.76 26.55 -26.92
N LEU A 326 5.97 26.55 -25.85
CA LEU A 326 4.72 27.30 -25.73
C LEU A 326 4.91 28.49 -24.81
N LEU A 327 4.67 29.71 -25.31
CA LEU A 327 4.54 30.91 -24.49
C LEU A 327 3.06 31.26 -24.34
N LEU A 328 2.55 31.12 -23.11
CA LEU A 328 1.16 31.38 -22.79
C LEU A 328 1.00 32.77 -22.14
N THR A 329 0.28 33.66 -22.78
CA THR A 329 0.02 35.02 -22.31
C THR A 329 -1.48 35.26 -22.13
N GLY A 330 -1.86 36.20 -21.30
CA GLY A 330 -3.27 36.57 -21.07
C GLY A 330 -3.45 37.30 -19.74
N SER A 331 -4.64 37.83 -19.52
CA SER A 331 -4.99 38.52 -18.27
C SER A 331 -4.97 37.59 -17.07
N ASN A 332 -4.89 38.14 -15.85
CA ASN A 332 -5.10 37.34 -14.66
C ASN A 332 -6.50 36.70 -14.68
N MET A 333 -6.62 35.49 -14.12
CA MET A 333 -7.86 34.70 -14.10
C MET A 333 -8.33 34.19 -15.50
N SER A 334 -7.52 34.29 -16.54
CA SER A 334 -7.87 33.78 -17.88
C SER A 334 -7.70 32.25 -18.05
N GLY A 335 -7.35 31.54 -17.01
CA GLY A 335 -7.18 30.07 -17.05
C GLY A 335 -5.81 29.57 -17.49
N LYS A 336 -4.78 30.42 -17.58
CA LYS A 336 -3.39 30.06 -18.01
C LYS A 336 -2.84 28.90 -17.14
N THR A 337 -2.86 29.06 -15.83
CA THR A 337 -2.35 28.05 -14.88
C THR A 337 -3.16 26.76 -14.97
N THR A 338 -4.47 26.86 -15.10
CA THR A 338 -5.36 25.71 -15.29
C THR A 338 -5.00 24.94 -16.56
N PHE A 339 -4.73 25.66 -17.66
CA PHE A 339 -4.35 25.02 -18.93
C PHE A 339 -2.99 24.29 -18.83
N ILE A 340 -1.98 24.92 -18.20
CA ILE A 340 -0.68 24.28 -17.97
C ILE A 340 -0.85 23.02 -17.12
N ARG A 341 -1.58 23.11 -16.00
CA ARG A 341 -1.90 21.94 -15.14
C ARG A 341 -2.62 20.84 -15.90
N THR A 342 -3.55 21.21 -16.79
CA THR A 342 -4.27 20.25 -17.63
C THR A 342 -3.32 19.44 -18.49
N LEU A 343 -2.34 20.09 -19.13
CA LEU A 343 -1.36 19.41 -19.96
C LEU A 343 -0.46 18.48 -19.15
N VAL A 344 0.08 18.95 -18.03
CA VAL A 344 0.99 18.16 -17.18
C VAL A 344 0.25 16.98 -16.55
N LEU A 345 -1.00 17.15 -16.08
CA LEU A 345 -1.81 16.06 -15.53
C LEU A 345 -2.13 15.00 -16.58
N ASN A 346 -2.43 15.40 -17.81
CA ASN A 346 -2.66 14.45 -18.89
C ASN A 346 -1.39 13.70 -19.29
N ALA A 347 -0.23 14.37 -19.33
CA ALA A 347 1.06 13.71 -19.53
C ALA A 347 1.35 12.73 -18.40
N LEU A 348 1.13 13.11 -17.14
CA LEU A 348 1.33 12.25 -15.98
C LEU A 348 0.44 11.00 -16.01
N THR A 349 -0.84 11.16 -16.30
CA THR A 349 -1.77 10.01 -16.39
C THR A 349 -1.50 9.14 -17.62
N ALA A 350 -1.00 9.71 -18.73
CA ALA A 350 -0.49 8.97 -19.88
C ALA A 350 0.66 8.04 -19.48
N GLU A 351 1.66 8.59 -18.81
CA GLU A 351 2.92 7.92 -18.50
C GLU A 351 2.84 6.95 -17.29
N THR A 352 1.80 7.07 -16.48
CA THR A 352 1.63 6.22 -15.28
C THR A 352 0.45 5.26 -15.38
N LEU A 353 -0.65 5.65 -16.02
CA LEU A 353 -1.91 4.90 -16.06
C LEU A 353 -2.35 4.50 -17.47
N ASP A 354 -1.58 4.88 -18.50
CA ASP A 354 -1.92 4.66 -19.93
C ASP A 354 -3.28 5.25 -20.32
N ILE A 355 -3.65 6.41 -19.72
CA ILE A 355 -4.88 7.15 -20.02
C ILE A 355 -4.65 8.66 -20.11
N CYS A 356 -5.44 9.33 -20.94
CA CYS A 356 -5.54 10.79 -20.99
C CYS A 356 -7.01 11.22 -20.97
N PHE A 357 -7.29 12.31 -20.29
CA PHE A 357 -8.59 13.00 -20.34
C PHE A 357 -8.63 13.89 -21.57
N ALA A 358 -8.69 13.28 -22.73
CA ALA A 358 -8.61 13.93 -24.04
C ALA A 358 -9.37 13.13 -25.11
N GLY A 359 -9.60 13.74 -26.28
CA GLY A 359 -10.09 13.04 -27.46
C GLY A 359 -9.01 12.21 -28.14
N SER A 360 -7.78 12.77 -28.23
CA SER A 360 -6.57 12.05 -28.64
C SER A 360 -5.34 12.65 -27.98
N TYR A 361 -4.32 11.82 -27.75
CA TYR A 361 -3.06 12.27 -27.15
C TYR A 361 -1.88 11.51 -27.79
N THR A 362 -0.92 12.27 -28.33
CA THR A 362 0.30 11.75 -28.92
C THR A 362 1.48 12.57 -28.39
N ALA A 363 2.44 11.94 -27.73
CA ALA A 363 3.60 12.63 -27.16
C ALA A 363 4.77 11.65 -26.97
N PRO A 364 6.02 12.14 -26.81
CA PRO A 364 7.09 11.28 -26.32
C PRO A 364 6.87 10.94 -24.84
N TYR A 365 7.49 9.86 -24.37
CA TYR A 365 7.66 9.65 -22.94
C TYR A 365 8.68 10.65 -22.40
N MET A 366 8.35 11.43 -21.38
CA MET A 366 9.13 12.59 -20.96
C MET A 366 9.26 12.70 -19.43
N ARG A 367 10.25 13.44 -18.98
CA ARG A 367 10.37 13.81 -17.57
C ARG A 367 9.48 15.02 -17.28
N LEU A 368 8.61 14.89 -16.28
CA LEU A 368 7.68 15.95 -15.88
C LEU A 368 8.28 16.77 -14.73
N LEU A 369 8.37 18.08 -14.92
CA LEU A 369 8.79 19.05 -13.91
C LEU A 369 7.80 20.22 -13.93
N SER A 370 7.46 20.76 -12.77
CA SER A 370 6.61 21.94 -12.65
C SER A 370 7.19 22.96 -11.66
N SER A 371 6.93 24.22 -11.93
CA SER A 371 7.22 25.34 -11.05
C SER A 371 6.06 26.34 -11.20
N ILE A 372 4.93 26.04 -10.53
CA ILE A 372 3.68 26.80 -10.70
C ILE A 372 3.34 27.63 -9.45
N ARG A 373 3.56 27.08 -8.27
CA ARG A 373 3.34 27.75 -6.99
C ARG A 373 4.68 28.14 -6.40
N ILE A 374 5.17 29.29 -6.77
CA ILE A 374 6.31 29.88 -6.07
C ILE A 374 5.72 30.64 -4.88
N SER A 375 5.86 30.10 -3.68
CA SER A 375 5.55 30.83 -2.45
C SER A 375 6.74 31.75 -2.14
N ASP A 376 6.49 33.05 -2.02
CA ASP A 376 7.46 33.95 -1.38
C ASP A 376 7.66 33.48 0.06
N ASP A 377 8.75 32.79 0.33
CA ASP A 377 9.12 32.48 1.71
C ASP A 377 9.78 33.71 2.33
N ILE A 378 8.91 34.57 2.90
CA ILE A 378 9.29 35.81 3.55
C ILE A 378 10.25 35.53 4.73
N ALA A 379 10.28 34.30 5.26
CA ALA A 379 11.15 33.92 6.38
C ALA A 379 12.61 33.68 5.96
N GLU A 380 12.87 33.27 4.72
CA GLU A 380 14.23 33.02 4.21
C GLU A 380 14.81 34.21 3.41
N GLY A 381 14.04 35.27 3.17
CA GLY A 381 14.51 36.47 2.48
C GLY A 381 14.89 36.26 1.00
N THR A 382 14.47 35.14 0.41
CA THR A 382 14.72 34.80 -1.00
C THR A 382 13.60 35.34 -1.88
N SER A 383 13.94 36.14 -2.86
CA SER A 383 12.97 36.68 -3.81
C SER A 383 12.63 35.64 -4.88
N TYR A 384 11.41 35.75 -5.39
CA TYR A 384 10.84 35.02 -6.54
C TYR A 384 11.83 34.68 -7.66
N TYR A 385 12.74 35.61 -7.99
CA TYR A 385 13.71 35.47 -9.08
C TYR A 385 14.88 34.53 -8.75
N LEU A 386 15.23 34.34 -7.48
CA LEU A 386 16.39 33.57 -7.07
C LEU A 386 16.07 32.07 -6.97
N GLN A 387 14.82 31.67 -6.66
CA GLN A 387 14.40 30.28 -6.61
C GLN A 387 14.23 29.66 -7.99
N ASP A 388 13.89 30.46 -9.01
CA ASP A 388 13.67 29.97 -10.38
C ASP A 388 14.98 29.73 -11.16
N VAL A 389 16.12 30.23 -10.65
CA VAL A 389 17.43 30.20 -11.32
C VAL A 389 18.42 29.26 -10.61
N SER A 390 18.07 28.69 -9.44
CA SER A 390 18.89 27.74 -8.69
C SER A 390 18.43 26.30 -8.93
#